data_b7835ee27312cdb4d54991ca3f710098
#
_entry.id   b7835ee27312cdb4d54991ca3f710098
#
_cell.length_a   1.000
_cell.length_b   1.000
_cell.length_c   1.000
_cell.angle_alpha   90.00
_cell.angle_beta   90.00
_cell.angle_gamma   90.00
#
_symmetry.space_group_name_H-M   'P 1'
#
loop_
_entity.id
_entity.type
_entity.pdbx_description
1 polymer ?
#
loop_
_entity_poly.entity_id
_entity_poly.type
_entity_poly.pdbx_seq_one_letter_code
_entity_poly.pdbx_strand_id
1 'polypeptide(L)'
;IEATGKVYNIRDAFFDDKMLKGELEVNSTLIDFNEFIQAINDGVKEIEKSPEEVLAQDLSLTMKETVEQPTSFVVPQKLDLSLKSSFKELKYKKFIIDDVVGIITIKDQKIDLANLQMTTMAAKITTSAAYTSKEKGIASLDFDFKIFEIDLSKLTELLPVLDTLLPMVDSFEGKVNARMKGNTIVDKNLDMNAASIDAIARVAGTNLVVLSGKTFERMTKMLLFKNKEKNEIDTLEFAMIFKNKQIEVFPSM
;
A
#
# COMPACT_ATOMS: atom_id res chain seq x y z
N ILE A 1 -19.25 4.58 -10.90
CA ILE A 1 -19.34 3.97 -9.55
C ILE A 1 -20.81 3.77 -9.24
N GLU A 2 -21.18 2.57 -8.83
CA GLU A 2 -22.51 2.22 -8.35
C GLU A 2 -22.38 1.80 -6.90
N ALA A 3 -23.23 2.36 -6.04
CA ALA A 3 -23.27 2.00 -4.62
C ALA A 3 -24.71 1.65 -4.23
N THR A 4 -24.88 0.48 -3.66
CA THR A 4 -26.18 -0.01 -3.17
C THR A 4 -26.04 -0.50 -1.73
N GLY A 5 -27.09 -0.41 -0.92
CA GLY A 5 -27.03 -0.89 0.45
C GLY A 5 -27.95 -0.14 1.41
N LYS A 6 -27.59 -0.17 2.68
CA LYS A 6 -28.37 0.45 3.76
C LYS A 6 -27.50 1.36 4.59
N VAL A 7 -28.02 2.54 4.87
CA VAL A 7 -27.41 3.49 5.82
C VAL A 7 -28.40 3.64 7.00
N TYR A 8 -27.88 3.49 8.20
CA TYR A 8 -28.65 3.54 9.43
C TYR A 8 -28.32 4.82 10.22
N ASN A 9 -29.24 5.22 11.08
CA ASN A 9 -29.02 6.33 12.01
C ASN A 9 -28.71 7.69 11.35
N ILE A 10 -29.13 7.91 10.09
CA ILE A 10 -28.85 9.15 9.38
C ILE A 10 -29.30 10.38 10.18
N ARG A 11 -30.55 10.36 10.68
CA ARG A 11 -31.09 11.46 11.47
C ARG A 11 -30.27 11.70 12.73
N ASP A 12 -30.01 10.64 13.49
CA ASP A 12 -29.28 10.71 14.76
C ASP A 12 -27.83 11.13 14.54
N ALA A 13 -27.21 10.73 13.41
CA ALA A 13 -25.86 11.14 13.06
C ALA A 13 -25.77 12.64 12.76
N PHE A 14 -26.78 13.21 12.05
CA PHE A 14 -26.77 14.62 11.69
C PHE A 14 -27.27 15.55 12.82
N PHE A 15 -28.26 15.14 13.62
CA PHE A 15 -28.89 16.02 14.60
C PHE A 15 -28.43 15.76 16.04
N ASP A 16 -28.09 14.52 16.37
CA ASP A 16 -27.73 14.09 17.74
C ASP A 16 -26.25 13.72 17.87
N ASP A 17 -25.45 14.02 16.84
CA ASP A 17 -24.01 13.78 16.83
C ASP A 17 -23.60 12.30 17.09
N LYS A 18 -24.47 11.34 16.72
CA LYS A 18 -24.24 9.90 16.88
C LYS A 18 -23.47 9.33 15.70
N MET A 19 -23.04 8.10 15.82
CA MET A 19 -22.30 7.36 14.82
C MET A 19 -23.17 7.03 13.58
N LEU A 20 -22.71 7.39 12.39
CA LEU A 20 -23.32 6.97 11.13
C LEU A 20 -22.93 5.52 10.82
N LYS A 21 -23.91 4.65 10.64
CA LYS A 21 -23.70 3.24 10.34
C LYS A 21 -24.19 2.89 8.95
N GLY A 22 -23.50 1.99 8.26
CA GLY A 22 -23.93 1.55 6.94
C GLY A 22 -23.25 0.28 6.46
N GLU A 23 -23.99 -0.44 5.62
CA GLU A 23 -23.51 -1.60 4.88
C GLU A 23 -23.80 -1.35 3.39
N LEU A 24 -22.74 -1.22 2.61
CA LEU A 24 -22.82 -0.86 1.19
C LEU A 24 -22.10 -1.91 0.35
N GLU A 25 -22.62 -2.14 -0.83
CA GLU A 25 -21.95 -2.82 -1.93
C GLU A 25 -21.56 -1.76 -2.97
N VAL A 26 -20.26 -1.67 -3.27
CA VAL A 26 -19.70 -0.66 -4.16
C VAL A 26 -19.07 -1.37 -5.35
N ASN A 27 -19.59 -1.10 -6.53
CA ASN A 27 -19.13 -1.68 -7.79
C ASN A 27 -18.67 -0.57 -8.74
N SER A 28 -17.58 -0.80 -9.45
CA SER A 28 -17.10 0.11 -10.49
C SER A 28 -16.33 -0.63 -11.57
N THR A 29 -16.44 -0.15 -12.80
CA THR A 29 -15.58 -0.60 -13.90
C THR A 29 -14.20 0.05 -13.83
N LEU A 30 -14.10 1.26 -13.30
CA LEU A 30 -12.86 2.01 -13.14
C LEU A 30 -12.93 2.89 -11.89
N ILE A 31 -11.88 2.82 -11.08
CA ILE A 31 -11.61 3.76 -9.99
C ILE A 31 -10.25 4.41 -10.27
N ASP A 32 -10.21 5.73 -10.39
CA ASP A 32 -8.95 6.49 -10.32
C ASP A 32 -8.72 6.90 -8.86
N PHE A 33 -7.85 6.16 -8.19
CA PHE A 33 -7.56 6.39 -6.77
C PHE A 33 -6.73 7.65 -6.55
N ASN A 34 -6.05 8.16 -7.59
CA ASN A 34 -5.31 9.41 -7.52
C ASN A 34 -6.26 10.60 -7.38
N GLU A 35 -7.36 10.61 -8.18
CA GLU A 35 -8.41 11.64 -8.07
C GLU A 35 -9.08 11.58 -6.70
N PHE A 36 -9.31 10.38 -6.17
CA PHE A 36 -9.88 10.20 -4.83
C PHE A 36 -8.99 10.77 -3.73
N ILE A 37 -7.68 10.49 -3.76
CA ILE A 37 -6.71 11.06 -2.81
C ILE A 37 -6.67 12.59 -2.94
N GLN A 38 -6.68 13.11 -4.17
CA GLN A 38 -6.68 14.55 -4.39
C GLN A 38 -7.93 15.22 -3.82
N ALA A 39 -9.11 14.65 -4.07
CA ALA A 39 -10.38 15.18 -3.55
C ALA A 39 -10.41 15.21 -2.01
N ILE A 40 -9.87 14.17 -1.35
CA ILE A 40 -9.72 14.15 0.11
C ILE A 40 -8.80 15.28 0.58
N ASN A 41 -7.62 15.43 -0.04
CA ASN A 41 -6.65 16.44 0.34
C ASN A 41 -7.19 17.87 0.13
N ASP A 42 -7.96 18.09 -0.92
CA ASP A 42 -8.57 19.40 -1.20
C ASP A 42 -9.71 19.69 -0.22
N GLY A 43 -10.55 18.70 0.10
CA GLY A 43 -11.60 18.83 1.12
C GLY A 43 -11.06 19.15 2.52
N VAL A 44 -9.91 18.59 2.89
CA VAL A 44 -9.24 18.92 4.16
C VAL A 44 -8.79 20.38 4.19
N LYS A 45 -8.26 20.91 3.08
CA LYS A 45 -7.86 22.33 2.98
C LYS A 45 -9.02 23.31 3.10
N GLU A 46 -10.20 22.95 2.59
CA GLU A 46 -11.40 23.80 2.71
C GLU A 46 -11.93 23.86 4.16
N ILE A 47 -11.87 22.76 4.89
CA ILE A 47 -12.31 22.69 6.28
C ILE A 47 -11.34 23.46 7.21
N GLU A 48 -10.07 23.57 6.85
CA GLU A 48 -9.04 24.29 7.62
C GLU A 48 -9.14 25.82 7.49
N LYS A 49 -9.81 26.34 6.47
CA LYS A 49 -10.09 27.78 6.35
C LYS A 49 -11.27 28.15 7.25
N SER A 50 -10.99 28.57 8.48
CA SER A 50 -12.04 29.12 9.34
C SER A 50 -12.56 30.45 8.76
N PRO A 51 -13.86 30.82 8.99
CA PRO A 51 -14.41 32.08 8.51
C PRO A 51 -13.66 33.33 9.03
N GLU A 52 -12.89 33.22 10.11
CA GLU A 52 -12.08 34.29 10.68
C GLU A 52 -10.76 34.54 9.92
N GLU A 53 -10.20 33.52 9.26
CA GLU A 53 -8.96 33.69 8.47
C GLU A 53 -9.20 34.30 7.08
N VAL A 54 -10.40 34.19 6.55
CA VAL A 54 -10.78 34.84 5.28
C VAL A 54 -10.82 36.36 5.41
N LEU A 55 -11.13 36.91 6.60
CA LEU A 55 -11.14 38.34 6.87
C LEU A 55 -9.75 38.91 7.21
N ALA A 56 -8.79 38.10 7.60
CA ALA A 56 -7.43 38.52 7.96
C ALA A 56 -6.46 38.58 6.78
N GLN A 57 -6.79 37.99 5.64
CA GLN A 57 -5.90 37.95 4.46
C GLN A 57 -5.80 39.28 3.69
N ASP A 58 -6.64 40.27 4.01
CA ASP A 58 -6.61 41.57 3.30
C ASP A 58 -5.67 42.62 3.96
N LEU A 59 -4.97 42.31 5.03
CA LEU A 59 -4.19 43.28 5.78
C LEU A 59 -2.76 42.95 6.21
N SER A 60 -2.13 41.84 5.77
CA SER A 60 -0.72 41.64 6.10
C SER A 60 0.06 40.83 5.04
N LEU A 61 0.66 41.56 4.10
CA LEU A 61 1.80 41.13 3.36
C LEU A 61 3.02 41.06 4.30
N THR A 62 3.20 39.94 4.98
CA THR A 62 4.48 39.59 5.59
C THR A 62 4.70 38.10 5.48
N MET A 63 5.77 37.77 4.75
CA MET A 63 6.27 36.41 4.53
C MET A 63 6.43 35.68 5.88
N LYS A 64 5.61 34.67 6.10
CA LYS A 64 5.98 33.49 6.89
C LYS A 64 5.89 32.32 5.93
N GLU A 65 7.03 31.78 5.56
CA GLU A 65 7.11 30.40 5.05
C GLU A 65 6.55 29.50 6.15
N THR A 66 5.26 29.23 6.07
CA THR A 66 4.66 28.12 6.80
C THR A 66 5.19 26.87 6.14
N VAL A 67 6.12 26.19 6.79
CA VAL A 67 6.48 24.82 6.47
C VAL A 67 5.17 24.03 6.64
N GLU A 68 4.49 23.78 5.54
CA GLU A 68 3.31 22.91 5.50
C GLU A 68 3.76 21.52 5.97
N GLN A 69 3.43 21.18 7.20
CA GLN A 69 3.60 19.81 7.66
C GLN A 69 2.67 18.92 6.83
N PRO A 70 3.14 17.79 6.30
CA PRO A 70 2.32 16.90 5.51
C PRO A 70 1.16 16.39 6.37
N THR A 71 -0.03 16.89 6.11
CA THR A 71 -1.25 16.46 6.81
C THR A 71 -1.73 15.16 6.21
N SER A 72 -1.68 14.06 6.96
CA SER A 72 -2.31 12.80 6.57
C SER A 72 -3.84 12.90 6.67
N PHE A 73 -4.55 12.12 5.85
CA PHE A 73 -6.01 12.02 5.96
C PHE A 73 -6.42 11.47 7.32
N VAL A 74 -7.23 12.23 8.06
CA VAL A 74 -7.78 11.79 9.35
C VAL A 74 -9.11 11.08 9.11
N VAL A 75 -9.17 9.82 9.49
CA VAL A 75 -10.41 9.03 9.39
C VAL A 75 -11.43 9.58 10.39
N PRO A 76 -12.66 9.93 9.95
CA PRO A 76 -13.67 10.48 10.83
C PRO A 76 -14.05 9.55 11.98
N GLN A 77 -14.27 10.10 13.17
CA GLN A 77 -14.54 9.32 14.39
C GLN A 77 -15.92 8.64 14.39
N LYS A 78 -16.91 9.27 13.73
CA LYS A 78 -18.31 8.88 13.85
C LYS A 78 -18.81 8.06 12.66
N LEU A 79 -17.95 7.22 12.12
CA LEU A 79 -18.29 6.29 11.06
C LEU A 79 -18.18 4.84 11.53
N ASP A 80 -19.15 4.03 11.15
CA ASP A 80 -19.15 2.55 11.27
C ASP A 80 -19.73 2.00 9.95
N LEU A 81 -18.89 1.92 8.94
CA LEU A 81 -19.25 1.54 7.58
C LEU A 81 -18.56 0.26 7.17
N SER A 82 -19.31 -0.64 6.54
CA SER A 82 -18.79 -1.84 5.88
C SER A 82 -19.09 -1.76 4.39
N LEU A 83 -18.04 -1.79 3.56
CA LEU A 83 -18.13 -1.67 2.12
C LEU A 83 -17.66 -2.99 1.49
N LYS A 84 -18.56 -3.73 0.88
CA LYS A 84 -18.21 -4.84 -0.01
C LYS A 84 -17.87 -4.25 -1.36
N SER A 85 -16.61 -4.32 -1.76
CA SER A 85 -16.07 -3.62 -2.92
C SER A 85 -15.71 -4.58 -4.04
N SER A 86 -16.05 -4.20 -5.28
CA SER A 86 -15.68 -4.92 -6.49
C SER A 86 -15.37 -3.92 -7.61
N PHE A 87 -14.10 -3.80 -7.98
CA PHE A 87 -13.63 -2.89 -9.02
C PHE A 87 -12.91 -3.68 -10.11
N LYS A 88 -13.29 -3.49 -11.38
CA LYS A 88 -12.61 -4.16 -12.49
C LYS A 88 -11.21 -3.61 -12.70
N GLU A 89 -11.06 -2.28 -12.63
CA GLU A 89 -9.79 -1.59 -12.77
C GLU A 89 -9.66 -0.50 -11.70
N LEU A 90 -8.53 -0.45 -11.03
CA LEU A 90 -8.15 0.59 -10.10
C LEU A 90 -6.81 1.19 -10.54
N LYS A 91 -6.79 2.50 -10.76
CA LYS A 91 -5.56 3.25 -11.07
C LYS A 91 -5.01 3.87 -9.80
N TYR A 92 -3.76 3.56 -9.49
CA TYR A 92 -3.02 4.19 -8.41
C TYR A 92 -1.62 4.56 -8.88
N LYS A 93 -1.33 5.84 -8.96
CA LYS A 93 -0.12 6.38 -9.59
C LYS A 93 0.00 5.86 -11.03
N LYS A 94 1.07 5.16 -11.34
CA LYS A 94 1.28 4.51 -12.65
C LYS A 94 0.79 3.05 -12.69
N PHE A 95 0.31 2.53 -11.56
CA PHE A 95 -0.13 1.14 -11.47
C PHE A 95 -1.56 0.98 -11.94
N ILE A 96 -1.79 -0.03 -12.75
CA ILE A 96 -3.10 -0.56 -13.09
C ILE A 96 -3.26 -1.85 -12.30
N ILE A 97 -4.32 -1.90 -11.51
CA ILE A 97 -4.65 -3.03 -10.63
C ILE A 97 -6.02 -3.52 -11.07
N ASP A 98 -6.09 -4.79 -11.43
CA ASP A 98 -7.29 -5.42 -11.97
C ASP A 98 -8.00 -6.27 -10.93
N ASP A 99 -9.31 -6.43 -11.10
CA ASP A 99 -10.16 -7.36 -10.34
C ASP A 99 -10.04 -7.20 -8.82
N VAL A 100 -10.13 -5.97 -8.35
CA VAL A 100 -10.04 -5.66 -6.91
C VAL A 100 -11.34 -6.04 -6.22
N VAL A 101 -11.30 -7.04 -5.35
CA VAL A 101 -12.46 -7.53 -4.60
C VAL A 101 -12.10 -7.69 -3.12
N GLY A 102 -12.97 -7.21 -2.24
CA GLY A 102 -12.78 -7.37 -0.80
C GLY A 102 -13.74 -6.55 0.04
N ILE A 103 -13.48 -6.53 1.34
CA ILE A 103 -14.28 -5.77 2.31
C ILE A 103 -13.41 -4.65 2.88
N ILE A 104 -13.97 -3.44 2.87
CA ILE A 104 -13.39 -2.25 3.48
C ILE A 104 -14.28 -1.87 4.66
N THR A 105 -13.71 -1.79 5.85
CA THR A 105 -14.43 -1.35 7.05
C THR A 105 -13.84 -0.02 7.52
N ILE A 106 -14.69 0.97 7.78
CA ILE A 106 -14.31 2.28 8.31
C ILE A 106 -14.94 2.42 9.67
N LYS A 107 -14.12 2.36 10.72
CA LYS A 107 -14.60 2.41 12.10
C LYS A 107 -13.48 2.85 13.05
N ASP A 108 -13.84 3.54 14.13
CA ASP A 108 -12.93 3.93 15.21
C ASP A 108 -11.64 4.63 14.70
N GLN A 109 -11.79 5.54 13.75
CA GLN A 109 -10.69 6.26 13.07
C GLN A 109 -9.69 5.34 12.34
N LYS A 110 -10.19 4.22 11.84
CA LYS A 110 -9.41 3.21 11.16
C LYS A 110 -10.11 2.78 9.87
N ILE A 111 -9.33 2.51 8.83
CA ILE A 111 -9.78 1.84 7.61
C ILE A 111 -9.12 0.47 7.58
N ASP A 112 -9.92 -0.57 7.71
CA ASP A 112 -9.47 -1.96 7.59
C ASP A 112 -9.81 -2.51 6.21
N LEU A 113 -8.82 -3.05 5.51
CA LEU A 113 -8.95 -3.80 4.27
C LEU A 113 -8.81 -5.28 4.61
N ALA A 114 -9.89 -6.03 4.48
CA ALA A 114 -9.90 -7.45 4.84
C ALA A 114 -9.89 -8.33 3.58
N ASN A 115 -8.84 -9.15 3.43
CA ASN A 115 -8.68 -10.12 2.33
C ASN A 115 -8.94 -9.51 0.94
N LEU A 116 -8.40 -8.33 0.70
CA LEU A 116 -8.50 -7.67 -0.60
C LEU A 116 -7.71 -8.49 -1.63
N GLN A 117 -8.38 -8.97 -2.65
CA GLN A 117 -7.78 -9.71 -3.77
C GLN A 117 -7.64 -8.78 -4.95
N MET A 118 -6.54 -8.87 -5.66
CA MET A 118 -6.28 -8.07 -6.85
C MET A 118 -5.24 -8.73 -7.74
N THR A 119 -5.20 -8.31 -9.00
CA THR A 119 -4.24 -8.78 -10.00
C THR A 119 -3.49 -7.58 -10.57
N THR A 120 -2.21 -7.77 -10.87
CA THR A 120 -1.39 -6.81 -11.60
C THR A 120 -0.77 -7.50 -12.81
N MET A 121 -0.13 -6.75 -13.70
CA MET A 121 0.61 -7.33 -14.82
C MET A 121 1.71 -8.33 -14.40
N ALA A 122 2.21 -8.22 -13.18
CA ALA A 122 3.33 -9.03 -12.69
C ALA A 122 2.94 -10.05 -11.62
N ALA A 123 1.78 -9.95 -10.98
CA ALA A 123 1.46 -10.80 -9.83
C ALA A 123 -0.03 -10.82 -9.47
N LYS A 124 -0.43 -11.86 -8.73
CA LYS A 124 -1.71 -11.91 -7.99
C LYS A 124 -1.46 -11.58 -6.53
N ILE A 125 -2.28 -10.71 -5.95
CA ILE A 125 -2.08 -10.20 -4.60
C ILE A 125 -3.33 -10.48 -3.76
N THR A 126 -3.11 -10.97 -2.54
CA THR A 126 -4.11 -10.95 -1.47
C THR A 126 -3.54 -10.16 -0.32
N THR A 127 -4.24 -9.14 0.12
CA THR A 127 -3.77 -8.29 1.21
C THR A 127 -4.81 -8.09 2.28
N SER A 128 -4.33 -7.94 3.51
CA SER A 128 -5.06 -7.29 4.59
C SER A 128 -4.22 -6.12 5.07
N ALA A 129 -4.85 -4.97 5.23
CA ALA A 129 -4.16 -3.77 5.66
C ALA A 129 -5.05 -2.93 6.58
N ALA A 130 -4.44 -2.14 7.42
CA ALA A 130 -5.12 -1.24 8.35
C ALA A 130 -4.47 0.12 8.35
N TYR A 131 -5.18 1.11 7.86
CA TYR A 131 -4.79 2.51 7.94
C TYR A 131 -5.38 3.13 9.20
N THR A 132 -4.53 3.73 10.02
CA THR A 132 -4.94 4.40 11.26
C THR A 132 -4.40 5.81 11.27
N SER A 133 -5.27 6.80 11.44
CA SER A 133 -4.88 8.20 11.60
C SER A 133 -5.81 8.86 12.62
N LYS A 134 -5.30 9.07 13.83
CA LYS A 134 -6.03 9.74 14.93
C LYS A 134 -5.70 11.21 15.02
N GLU A 135 -4.53 11.61 14.56
CA GLU A 135 -4.01 12.98 14.63
C GLU A 135 -3.55 13.44 13.26
N LYS A 136 -3.65 14.76 13.02
CA LYS A 136 -3.16 15.36 11.78
C LYS A 136 -1.65 15.16 11.65
N GLY A 137 -1.21 14.75 10.47
CA GLY A 137 0.20 14.66 10.12
C GLY A 137 0.84 13.28 10.32
N ILE A 138 0.23 12.37 11.08
CA ILE A 138 0.79 11.03 11.32
C ILE A 138 -0.28 9.98 11.02
N ALA A 139 -0.02 9.15 10.04
CA ALA A 139 -0.81 7.97 9.76
C ALA A 139 0.07 6.73 9.69
N SER A 140 -0.43 5.63 10.23
CA SER A 140 0.22 4.33 10.18
C SER A 140 -0.53 3.37 9.27
N LEU A 141 0.22 2.51 8.61
CA LEU A 141 -0.29 1.42 7.80
C LEU A 141 0.30 0.11 8.31
N ASP A 142 -0.55 -0.75 8.87
CA ASP A 142 -0.23 -2.15 9.11
C ASP A 142 -0.62 -2.96 7.87
N PHE A 143 0.20 -3.91 7.44
CA PHE A 143 -0.08 -4.69 6.24
C PHE A 143 0.36 -6.16 6.34
N ASP A 144 -0.35 -7.03 5.63
CA ASP A 144 0.00 -8.44 5.38
C ASP A 144 -0.28 -8.73 3.90
N PHE A 145 0.76 -8.65 3.06
CA PHE A 145 0.71 -8.95 1.65
C PHE A 145 1.07 -10.42 1.40
N LYS A 146 0.25 -11.12 0.66
CA LYS A 146 0.54 -12.41 0.05
C LYS A 146 0.53 -12.22 -1.46
N ILE A 147 1.66 -12.40 -2.08
CA ILE A 147 1.88 -12.13 -3.49
C ILE A 147 2.27 -13.43 -4.17
N PHE A 148 1.51 -13.81 -5.17
CA PHE A 148 1.65 -15.09 -5.85
C PHE A 148 2.05 -14.88 -7.30
N GLU A 149 2.83 -15.82 -7.82
CA GLU A 149 3.24 -15.88 -9.23
C GLU A 149 3.91 -14.57 -9.69
N ILE A 150 4.74 -13.94 -8.83
CA ILE A 150 5.48 -12.74 -9.19
C ILE A 150 6.40 -13.07 -10.36
N ASP A 151 6.13 -12.48 -11.51
CA ASP A 151 6.98 -12.59 -12.69
C ASP A 151 8.17 -11.62 -12.53
N LEU A 152 9.34 -12.16 -12.29
CA LEU A 152 10.54 -11.37 -12.01
C LEU A 152 10.94 -10.50 -13.18
N SER A 153 10.67 -10.91 -14.42
CA SER A 153 10.99 -10.14 -15.62
C SER A 153 10.14 -8.86 -15.76
N LYS A 154 8.97 -8.81 -15.13
CA LYS A 154 8.04 -7.67 -15.15
C LYS A 154 8.10 -6.83 -13.89
N LEU A 155 8.74 -7.36 -12.84
CA LEU A 155 8.71 -6.73 -11.52
C LEU A 155 9.44 -5.40 -11.50
N THR A 156 10.56 -5.28 -12.19
CA THR A 156 11.37 -4.05 -12.28
C THR A 156 10.68 -2.96 -13.09
N GLU A 157 9.91 -3.31 -14.12
CA GLU A 157 9.07 -2.35 -14.84
C GLU A 157 7.99 -1.76 -13.91
N LEU A 158 7.42 -2.61 -13.06
CA LEU A 158 6.39 -2.20 -12.12
C LEU A 158 6.95 -1.37 -10.97
N LEU A 159 8.08 -1.77 -10.41
CA LEU A 159 8.72 -1.19 -9.24
C LEU A 159 10.19 -0.81 -9.50
N PRO A 160 10.48 0.28 -10.23
CA PRO A 160 11.86 0.70 -10.53
C PRO A 160 12.75 0.94 -9.31
N VAL A 161 12.15 1.17 -8.14
CA VAL A 161 12.90 1.29 -6.88
C VAL A 161 13.65 0.00 -6.52
N LEU A 162 13.22 -1.15 -7.06
CA LEU A 162 13.88 -2.43 -6.83
C LEU A 162 15.28 -2.49 -7.45
N ASP A 163 15.53 -1.75 -8.52
CA ASP A 163 16.88 -1.66 -9.11
C ASP A 163 17.90 -1.13 -8.10
N THR A 164 17.43 -0.26 -7.20
CA THR A 164 18.27 0.30 -6.13
C THR A 164 18.31 -0.58 -4.88
N LEU A 165 17.18 -1.17 -4.51
CA LEU A 165 17.05 -1.97 -3.29
C LEU A 165 17.54 -3.41 -3.48
N LEU A 166 17.26 -3.99 -4.65
CA LEU A 166 17.60 -5.37 -5.00
C LEU A 166 18.13 -5.44 -6.44
N PRO A 167 19.29 -4.84 -6.74
CA PRO A 167 19.82 -4.73 -8.11
C PRO A 167 20.11 -6.08 -8.78
N MET A 168 19.94 -7.17 -8.06
CA MET A 168 20.12 -8.53 -8.59
C MET A 168 18.84 -9.11 -9.21
N VAL A 169 17.67 -8.50 -9.00
CA VAL A 169 16.37 -9.04 -9.45
C VAL A 169 16.36 -9.20 -10.98
N ASP A 170 16.89 -8.24 -11.72
CA ASP A 170 17.01 -8.30 -13.19
C ASP A 170 17.86 -9.44 -13.73
N SER A 171 18.65 -10.05 -12.84
CA SER A 171 19.47 -11.21 -13.23
C SER A 171 18.71 -12.53 -13.15
N PHE A 172 17.42 -12.50 -12.84
CA PHE A 172 16.60 -13.70 -12.71
C PHE A 172 15.39 -13.68 -13.63
N GLU A 173 15.09 -14.84 -14.16
CA GLU A 173 13.82 -15.16 -14.80
C GLU A 173 13.09 -16.24 -14.01
N GLY A 174 11.77 -16.19 -14.05
CA GLY A 174 10.91 -17.15 -13.40
C GLY A 174 9.86 -16.49 -12.50
N LYS A 175 9.19 -17.32 -11.71
CA LYS A 175 8.13 -16.88 -10.83
C LYS A 175 8.46 -17.18 -9.37
N VAL A 176 8.18 -16.22 -8.51
CA VAL A 176 8.32 -16.38 -7.06
C VAL A 176 7.01 -16.06 -6.37
N ASN A 177 6.85 -16.59 -5.16
CA ASN A 177 5.81 -16.17 -4.23
C ASN A 177 6.46 -15.40 -3.09
N ALA A 178 5.77 -14.38 -2.59
CA ALA A 178 6.24 -13.61 -1.45
C ALA A 178 5.12 -13.39 -0.44
N ARG A 179 5.50 -13.32 0.82
CA ARG A 179 4.64 -12.81 1.89
C ARG A 179 5.42 -11.76 2.64
N MET A 180 4.82 -10.59 2.82
CA MET A 180 5.40 -9.49 3.58
C MET A 180 4.40 -9.00 4.61
N LYS A 181 4.80 -8.96 5.87
CA LYS A 181 3.99 -8.43 6.96
C LYS A 181 4.78 -7.41 7.74
N GLY A 182 4.16 -6.28 8.05
CA GLY A 182 4.82 -5.21 8.77
C GLY A 182 3.94 -4.00 8.96
N ASN A 183 4.61 -2.92 9.32
CA ASN A 183 4.00 -1.60 9.46
C ASN A 183 4.91 -0.51 8.90
N THR A 184 4.32 0.64 8.62
CA THR A 184 5.04 1.83 8.18
C THR A 184 4.21 3.08 8.46
N ILE A 185 4.84 4.24 8.42
CA ILE A 185 4.18 5.55 8.38
C ILE A 185 3.87 5.88 6.92
N VAL A 186 2.73 6.48 6.67
CA VAL A 186 2.32 6.96 5.34
C VAL A 186 2.03 8.46 5.38
N ASP A 187 2.29 9.11 4.26
CA ASP A 187 2.02 10.53 4.08
C ASP A 187 0.59 10.81 3.56
N LYS A 188 0.30 12.08 3.24
CA LYS A 188 -0.99 12.52 2.69
C LYS A 188 -1.36 11.91 1.34
N ASN A 189 -0.38 11.42 0.58
CA ASN A 189 -0.58 10.75 -0.70
C ASN A 189 -0.64 9.23 -0.56
N LEU A 190 -0.68 8.73 0.70
CA LEU A 190 -0.57 7.32 1.07
C LEU A 190 0.76 6.68 0.62
N ASP A 191 1.81 7.49 0.45
CA ASP A 191 3.15 6.99 0.20
C ASP A 191 3.78 6.44 1.46
N MET A 192 4.25 5.20 1.37
CA MET A 192 4.97 4.56 2.48
C MET A 192 6.33 5.23 2.69
N ASN A 193 6.62 5.61 3.92
CA ASN A 193 7.93 6.11 4.29
C ASN A 193 8.91 4.94 4.45
N ALA A 194 9.79 4.78 3.45
CA ALA A 194 10.78 3.69 3.45
C ALA A 194 11.66 3.66 4.72
N ALA A 195 11.86 4.81 5.37
CA ALA A 195 12.64 4.90 6.60
C ALA A 195 11.94 4.33 7.85
N SER A 196 10.61 4.25 7.81
CA SER A 196 9.77 3.78 8.91
C SER A 196 9.28 2.34 8.72
N ILE A 197 9.66 1.68 7.63
CA ILE A 197 9.26 0.29 7.39
C ILE A 197 9.89 -0.61 8.45
N ASP A 198 9.03 -1.32 9.20
CA ASP A 198 9.40 -2.45 10.05
C ASP A 198 8.60 -3.65 9.56
N ALA A 199 9.27 -4.59 8.89
CA ALA A 199 8.60 -5.67 8.20
C ALA A 199 9.46 -6.92 8.09
N ILE A 200 8.79 -8.06 7.97
CA ILE A 200 9.40 -9.35 7.65
C ILE A 200 8.78 -9.82 6.33
N ALA A 201 9.64 -10.19 5.37
CA ALA A 201 9.23 -10.82 4.13
C ALA A 201 9.81 -12.23 4.02
N ARG A 202 9.08 -13.12 3.37
CA ARG A 202 9.54 -14.44 2.94
C ARG A 202 9.30 -14.56 1.44
N VAL A 203 10.30 -15.04 0.73
CA VAL A 203 10.25 -15.25 -0.70
C VAL A 203 10.59 -16.71 -0.98
N ALA A 204 9.79 -17.34 -1.83
CA ALA A 204 9.99 -18.70 -2.28
C ALA A 204 9.76 -18.80 -3.80
N GLY A 205 10.66 -19.47 -4.49
CA GLY A 205 10.58 -19.71 -5.93
C GLY A 205 11.12 -21.07 -6.31
N THR A 206 10.68 -21.55 -7.46
CA THR A 206 11.16 -22.81 -8.03
C THR A 206 11.50 -22.63 -9.51
N ASN A 207 12.46 -23.38 -10.00
CA ASN A 207 12.89 -23.38 -11.40
C ASN A 207 13.23 -21.97 -11.92
N LEU A 208 14.01 -21.23 -11.13
CA LEU A 208 14.49 -19.90 -11.49
C LEU A 208 15.70 -20.01 -12.41
N VAL A 209 15.76 -19.16 -13.43
CA VAL A 209 16.90 -19.05 -14.34
C VAL A 209 17.73 -17.83 -13.96
N VAL A 210 19.04 -18.00 -13.83
CA VAL A 210 19.99 -16.91 -13.59
C VAL A 210 20.62 -16.48 -14.91
N LEU A 211 20.34 -15.25 -15.34
CA LEU A 211 20.79 -14.70 -16.62
C LEU A 211 22.27 -14.30 -16.60
N SER A 212 22.85 -14.02 -15.44
CA SER A 212 24.23 -13.53 -15.30
C SER A 212 25.09 -14.51 -14.49
N GLY A 213 26.15 -15.03 -15.10
CA GLY A 213 27.10 -15.92 -14.41
C GLY A 213 27.75 -15.30 -13.18
N LYS A 214 28.06 -13.99 -13.21
CA LYS A 214 28.61 -13.26 -12.04
C LYS A 214 27.60 -13.17 -10.90
N THR A 215 26.34 -12.99 -11.20
CA THR A 215 25.26 -12.98 -10.20
C THR A 215 25.08 -14.38 -9.61
N PHE A 216 25.09 -15.40 -10.43
CA PHE A 216 25.03 -16.79 -9.99
C PHE A 216 26.17 -17.13 -9.03
N GLU A 217 27.42 -16.78 -9.37
CA GLU A 217 28.57 -16.99 -8.49
C GLU A 217 28.46 -16.28 -7.13
N ARG A 218 27.93 -15.04 -7.13
CA ARG A 218 27.70 -14.30 -5.87
C ARG A 218 26.64 -14.98 -5.00
N MET A 219 25.55 -15.43 -5.62
CA MET A 219 24.46 -16.10 -4.93
C MET A 219 24.87 -17.46 -4.37
N THR A 220 25.59 -18.27 -5.14
CA THR A 220 26.08 -19.57 -4.64
C THR A 220 26.94 -19.41 -3.42
N LYS A 221 27.71 -18.31 -3.33
CA LYS A 221 28.50 -17.98 -2.15
C LYS A 221 27.63 -17.50 -0.98
N MET A 222 26.60 -16.68 -1.26
CA MET A 222 25.77 -16.07 -0.20
C MET A 222 24.72 -17.04 0.35
N LEU A 223 24.13 -17.88 -0.51
CA LEU A 223 23.02 -18.77 -0.16
C LEU A 223 23.44 -20.24 -0.01
N LEU A 224 24.75 -20.53 -0.07
CA LEU A 224 25.33 -21.88 0.12
C LEU A 224 24.76 -22.96 -0.82
N PHE A 225 24.42 -22.59 -2.05
CA PHE A 225 23.93 -23.56 -3.02
C PHE A 225 24.95 -24.67 -3.33
N LYS A 226 24.49 -25.91 -3.31
CA LYS A 226 25.34 -27.09 -3.53
C LYS A 226 25.68 -27.35 -5.01
N ASN A 227 24.86 -26.88 -5.94
CA ASN A 227 25.02 -27.17 -7.38
C ASN A 227 25.50 -25.91 -8.12
N LYS A 228 26.75 -25.92 -8.60
CA LYS A 228 27.43 -24.75 -9.19
C LYS A 228 27.47 -24.77 -10.72
N GLU A 229 26.92 -25.79 -11.38
CA GLU A 229 27.17 -26.03 -12.81
C GLU A 229 26.01 -25.59 -13.73
N LYS A 230 24.85 -25.29 -13.17
CA LYS A 230 23.67 -24.86 -13.92
C LYS A 230 23.27 -23.43 -13.55
N ASN A 231 22.90 -22.64 -14.58
CA ASN A 231 22.28 -21.33 -14.37
C ASN A 231 20.81 -21.46 -13.91
N GLU A 232 20.44 -22.58 -13.37
CA GLU A 232 19.10 -22.89 -12.87
C GLU A 232 19.13 -23.11 -11.37
N ILE A 233 18.14 -22.58 -10.69
CA ILE A 233 17.93 -22.75 -9.26
C ILE A 233 16.63 -23.53 -9.08
N ASP A 234 16.73 -24.79 -8.67
CA ASP A 234 15.57 -25.66 -8.47
C ASP A 234 14.62 -25.11 -7.41
N THR A 235 15.17 -24.62 -6.31
CA THR A 235 14.41 -24.03 -5.21
C THR A 235 15.19 -22.89 -4.60
N LEU A 236 14.53 -21.75 -4.41
CA LEU A 236 15.04 -20.59 -3.70
C LEU A 236 14.05 -20.25 -2.57
N GLU A 237 14.56 -20.18 -1.36
CA GLU A 237 13.78 -19.70 -0.23
C GLU A 237 14.65 -18.85 0.68
N PHE A 238 14.16 -17.67 1.04
CA PHE A 238 14.85 -16.76 1.98
C PHE A 238 13.86 -15.86 2.70
N ALA A 239 14.28 -15.36 3.84
CA ALA A 239 13.59 -14.34 4.60
C ALA A 239 14.35 -13.02 4.55
N MET A 240 13.62 -11.91 4.61
CA MET A 240 14.18 -10.57 4.73
C MET A 240 13.57 -9.85 5.92
N ILE A 241 14.40 -9.12 6.65
CA ILE A 241 13.95 -8.19 7.70
C ILE A 241 14.25 -6.78 7.24
N PHE A 242 13.22 -5.95 7.22
CA PHE A 242 13.29 -4.53 6.92
C PHE A 242 13.19 -3.77 8.23
N LYS A 243 14.26 -3.08 8.62
CA LYS A 243 14.27 -2.29 9.84
C LYS A 243 15.34 -1.20 9.77
N ASN A 244 15.01 0.02 10.26
CA ASN A 244 15.97 1.13 10.34
C ASN A 244 16.67 1.45 9.00
N LYS A 245 15.94 1.42 7.88
CA LYS A 245 16.48 1.59 6.50
C LYS A 245 17.46 0.49 6.08
N GLN A 246 17.55 -0.59 6.79
CA GLN A 246 18.40 -1.73 6.48
C GLN A 246 17.56 -2.93 6.06
N ILE A 247 18.14 -3.75 5.22
CA ILE A 247 17.55 -5.02 4.78
C ILE A 247 18.55 -6.11 5.14
N GLU A 248 18.12 -7.02 5.99
CA GLU A 248 18.89 -8.21 6.31
C GLU A 248 18.27 -9.40 5.60
N VAL A 249 19.08 -10.23 4.95
CA VAL A 249 18.65 -11.40 4.18
C VAL A 249 19.15 -12.66 4.85
N PHE A 250 18.23 -13.59 5.10
CA PHE A 250 18.51 -14.88 5.74
C PHE A 250 18.10 -16.01 4.80
N PRO A 251 19.02 -16.90 4.39
CA PRO A 251 18.65 -18.09 3.67
C PRO A 251 17.75 -18.97 4.55
N SER A 252 16.69 -19.52 3.99
CA SER A 252 15.90 -20.58 4.62
C SER A 252 16.67 -21.90 4.44
N MET A 253 16.92 -22.60 5.51
CA MET A 253 17.54 -23.94 5.49
C MET A 253 16.46 -25.02 5.38
#